data_3a708ac44e545ad5cc284862015cc68b
#
_entry.id   3a708ac44e545ad5cc284862015cc68b
#
_cell.length_a   1.000
_cell.length_b   1.000
_cell.length_c   1.000
_cell.angle_alpha   90.00
_cell.angle_beta   90.00
_cell.angle_gamma   90.00
#
_symmetry.space_group_name_H-M   'P 1'
#
loop_
_entity.id
_entity.type
_entity.pdbx_description
1 polymer ?
#
loop_
_entity_poly.entity_id
_entity_poly.type
_entity_poly.pdbx_seq_one_letter_code
_entity_poly.pdbx_strand_id
1 'polypeptide(L)'
;NYTKDGNLITSRVGIYSPNSNGLYDMAGNVAEWTSTVYTEAGVDAMNDLNPTLVYNAAKEDPYRLKKKSVRGGSWKDPESFIRSAWRSWEYQNQPRSYIGFRCVRSLATTSSAKQKPAKTPKRK
;
A
#
# COMPACT_ATOMS: atom_id res chain seq x y z
N ASN A 1 -7.82 16.81 -12.24
CA ASN A 1 -7.73 17.97 -13.13
C ASN A 1 -7.19 17.53 -14.49
N TYR A 2 -8.04 16.87 -15.24
CA TYR A 2 -7.74 16.13 -16.47
C TYR A 2 -7.19 17.00 -17.63
N THR A 3 -7.18 18.30 -17.49
CA THR A 3 -6.79 19.20 -18.56
C THR A 3 -5.45 19.92 -18.33
N LYS A 4 -4.98 19.97 -17.10
CA LYS A 4 -3.74 20.72 -16.78
C LYS A 4 -2.46 19.99 -17.12
N ASP A 5 -2.46 18.65 -17.02
CA ASP A 5 -1.29 17.81 -17.27
C ASP A 5 -1.27 17.18 -18.68
N GLY A 6 -2.34 17.38 -19.45
CA GLY A 6 -2.46 16.87 -20.82
C GLY A 6 -2.77 15.37 -20.90
N ASN A 7 -2.98 14.69 -19.77
CA ASN A 7 -3.28 13.27 -19.74
C ASN A 7 -4.77 13.04 -19.42
N LEU A 8 -5.48 12.40 -20.33
CA LEU A 8 -6.90 12.08 -20.16
C LEU A 8 -7.14 10.82 -19.34
N ILE A 9 -6.19 9.91 -19.31
CA ILE A 9 -6.31 8.60 -18.68
C ILE A 9 -5.09 8.40 -17.76
N THR A 10 -4.10 7.65 -18.21
CA THR A 10 -2.89 7.39 -17.44
C THR A 10 -1.73 8.23 -17.96
N SER A 11 -0.83 8.58 -17.08
CA SER A 11 0.44 9.21 -17.40
C SER A 11 1.59 8.19 -17.27
N ARG A 12 2.74 8.54 -17.88
CA ARG A 12 3.97 7.78 -17.66
C ARG A 12 4.37 7.87 -16.18
N VAL A 13 4.77 6.75 -15.61
CA VAL A 13 5.25 6.72 -14.22
C VAL A 13 6.47 7.61 -14.02
N GLY A 14 6.51 8.31 -12.89
CA GLY A 14 7.65 9.15 -12.49
C GLY A 14 7.78 10.47 -13.23
N ILE A 15 6.74 10.97 -13.93
CA ILE A 15 6.79 12.29 -14.57
C ILE A 15 6.61 13.46 -13.59
N TYR A 16 5.98 13.21 -12.47
CA TYR A 16 5.79 14.20 -11.41
C TYR A 16 6.89 14.10 -10.35
N SER A 17 7.08 15.17 -9.60
CA SER A 17 8.07 15.17 -8.50
C SER A 17 7.74 14.14 -7.44
N PRO A 18 8.74 13.46 -6.87
CA PRO A 18 8.52 12.52 -5.79
C PRO A 18 8.10 13.25 -4.51
N ASN A 19 7.50 12.52 -3.59
CA ASN A 19 7.24 13.01 -2.24
C ASN A 19 8.54 13.11 -1.40
N SER A 20 8.45 13.57 -0.15
CA SER A 20 9.60 13.71 0.77
C SER A 20 10.36 12.40 1.04
N ASN A 21 9.74 11.25 0.78
CA ASN A 21 10.36 9.93 0.93
C ASN A 21 10.95 9.40 -0.38
N GLY A 22 10.96 10.20 -1.45
CA GLY A 22 11.45 9.78 -2.77
C GLY A 22 10.50 8.87 -3.55
N LEU A 23 9.22 8.77 -3.15
CA LEU A 23 8.23 7.93 -3.80
C LEU A 23 7.43 8.75 -4.83
N TYR A 24 7.31 8.19 -6.04
CA TYR A 24 6.56 8.78 -7.15
C TYR A 24 5.12 8.23 -7.20
N ASP A 25 4.23 9.01 -7.78
CA ASP A 25 2.87 8.62 -8.16
C ASP A 25 2.07 7.97 -7.00
N MET A 26 2.23 8.49 -5.78
CA MET A 26 1.53 7.98 -4.59
C MET A 26 0.05 8.37 -4.54
N ALA A 27 -0.37 9.27 -5.42
CA ALA A 27 -1.73 9.80 -5.48
C ALA A 27 -2.14 10.00 -6.93
N GLY A 28 -3.17 9.31 -7.36
CA GLY A 28 -3.67 9.37 -8.74
C GLY A 28 -2.94 8.43 -9.70
N ASN A 29 -3.04 8.71 -10.98
CA ASN A 29 -2.62 7.86 -12.10
C ASN A 29 -3.42 6.55 -12.13
N VAL A 30 -2.94 5.48 -11.49
CA VAL A 30 -3.70 4.24 -11.25
C VAL A 30 -3.75 3.95 -9.77
N ALA A 31 -4.86 3.43 -9.30
CA ALA A 31 -4.94 2.90 -7.94
C ALA A 31 -4.06 1.66 -7.81
N GLU A 32 -3.65 1.31 -6.60
CA GLU A 32 -2.69 0.23 -6.39
C GLU A 32 -3.26 -0.86 -5.49
N TRP A 33 -3.08 -2.11 -5.92
CA TRP A 33 -3.37 -3.28 -5.12
C TRP A 33 -2.53 -3.31 -3.84
N THR A 34 -3.15 -3.68 -2.73
CA THR A 34 -2.43 -4.01 -1.52
C THR A 34 -2.61 -5.49 -1.17
N SER A 35 -1.72 -6.04 -0.34
CA SER A 35 -1.87 -7.39 0.20
C SER A 35 -3.02 -7.53 1.22
N THR A 36 -3.52 -6.40 1.72
CA THR A 36 -4.52 -6.35 2.79
C THR A 36 -5.92 -6.68 2.27
N VAL A 37 -6.62 -7.57 2.96
CA VAL A 37 -8.04 -7.83 2.73
C VAL A 37 -8.87 -6.60 3.10
N TYR A 38 -9.86 -6.30 2.29
CA TYR A 38 -10.82 -5.24 2.62
C TYR A 38 -11.93 -5.79 3.51
N THR A 39 -12.19 -5.12 4.62
CA THR A 39 -13.32 -5.39 5.51
C THR A 39 -14.16 -4.14 5.66
N GLU A 40 -15.48 -4.28 5.62
CA GLU A 40 -16.43 -3.16 5.76
C GLU A 40 -16.42 -2.59 7.20
N ALA A 41 -16.16 -3.44 8.18
CA ALA A 41 -15.96 -3.01 9.57
C ALA A 41 -14.73 -2.09 9.75
N GLY A 42 -13.95 -1.91 8.70
CA GLY A 42 -12.75 -1.09 8.74
C GLY A 42 -11.68 -1.64 9.68
N VAL A 43 -10.77 -0.79 10.04
CA VAL A 43 -9.68 -1.08 10.99
C VAL A 43 -10.05 -0.75 12.43
N ASP A 44 -11.25 -0.21 12.65
CA ASP A 44 -11.70 0.27 13.96
C ASP A 44 -11.84 -0.85 15.00
N ALA A 45 -11.98 -2.11 14.53
CA ALA A 45 -12.00 -3.29 15.38
C ALA A 45 -10.60 -3.82 15.74
N MET A 46 -9.55 -3.24 15.20
CA MET A 46 -8.18 -3.66 15.43
C MET A 46 -7.44 -2.58 16.23
N ASN A 47 -6.92 -2.95 17.39
CA ASN A 47 -6.11 -2.05 18.26
C ASN A 47 -4.71 -1.76 17.69
N ASP A 48 -4.53 -1.84 16.38
CA ASP A 48 -3.27 -1.59 15.71
C ASP A 48 -3.36 -0.33 14.85
N LEU A 49 -2.32 0.51 14.89
CA LEU A 49 -2.21 1.74 14.10
C LEU A 49 -2.16 1.47 12.58
N ASN A 50 -1.63 0.32 12.16
CA ASN A 50 -1.54 -0.10 10.77
C ASN A 50 -1.90 -1.58 10.60
N PRO A 51 -3.14 -1.96 10.86
CA PRO A 51 -3.52 -3.35 10.77
C PRO A 51 -3.41 -3.85 9.33
N THR A 52 -2.66 -4.92 9.15
CA THR A 52 -2.50 -5.60 7.87
C THR A 52 -3.06 -7.01 7.98
N LEU A 53 -4.23 -7.22 7.42
CA LEU A 53 -4.82 -8.54 7.32
C LEU A 53 -4.50 -9.14 5.95
N VAL A 54 -3.47 -9.98 5.89
CA VAL A 54 -3.08 -10.68 4.67
C VAL A 54 -3.82 -12.01 4.57
N TYR A 55 -4.64 -12.14 3.54
CA TYR A 55 -5.34 -13.38 3.22
C TYR A 55 -5.48 -13.50 1.71
N ASN A 56 -5.05 -14.62 1.14
CA ASN A 56 -5.24 -14.93 -0.28
C ASN A 56 -6.38 -15.92 -0.40
N ALA A 57 -7.53 -15.41 -0.79
CA ALA A 57 -8.73 -16.20 -0.91
C ALA A 57 -8.61 -17.24 -2.02
N ALA A 58 -8.97 -18.48 -1.71
CA ALA A 58 -9.06 -19.57 -2.68
C ALA A 58 -10.27 -19.38 -3.61
N LYS A 59 -10.35 -20.18 -4.67
CA LYS A 59 -11.44 -20.10 -5.64
C LYS A 59 -12.80 -20.36 -5.01
N GLU A 60 -12.84 -21.26 -4.06
CA GLU A 60 -14.03 -21.74 -3.35
C GLU A 60 -14.47 -20.81 -2.22
N ASP A 61 -13.60 -19.89 -1.81
CA ASP A 61 -13.92 -18.97 -0.71
C ASP A 61 -15.06 -18.01 -1.07
N PRO A 62 -15.84 -17.60 -0.07
CA PRO A 62 -16.90 -16.60 -0.24
C PRO A 62 -16.38 -15.30 -0.84
N TYR A 63 -17.17 -14.65 -1.68
CA TYR A 63 -16.80 -13.41 -2.37
C TYR A 63 -16.31 -12.30 -1.43
N ARG A 64 -16.88 -12.21 -0.22
CA ARG A 64 -16.46 -11.22 0.79
C ARG A 64 -14.96 -11.33 1.14
N LEU A 65 -14.38 -12.53 1.13
CA LEU A 65 -12.97 -12.77 1.43
C LEU A 65 -12.05 -12.48 0.24
N LYS A 66 -12.61 -12.35 -0.96
CA LYS A 66 -11.88 -12.05 -2.20
C LYS A 66 -11.66 -10.55 -2.42
N LYS A 67 -12.23 -9.69 -1.56
CA LYS A 67 -12.03 -8.25 -1.62
C LYS A 67 -10.62 -7.89 -1.12
N LYS A 68 -9.86 -7.17 -1.93
CA LYS A 68 -8.56 -6.60 -1.58
C LYS A 68 -8.65 -5.10 -1.48
N SER A 69 -7.95 -4.52 -0.52
CA SER A 69 -7.87 -3.07 -0.41
C SER A 69 -7.05 -2.51 -1.58
N VAL A 70 -7.56 -1.40 -2.13
CA VAL A 70 -6.94 -0.65 -3.21
C VAL A 70 -6.72 0.78 -2.71
N ARG A 71 -5.59 1.37 -3.05
CA ARG A 71 -5.14 2.65 -2.50
C ARG A 71 -4.67 3.60 -3.60
N GLY A 72 -4.56 4.89 -3.25
CA GLY A 72 -3.97 5.92 -4.10
C GLY A 72 -4.96 6.64 -5.01
N GLY A 73 -6.12 6.05 -5.28
CA GLY A 73 -7.05 6.57 -6.30
C GLY A 73 -6.50 6.46 -7.71
N SER A 74 -7.35 6.66 -8.70
CA SER A 74 -6.98 6.51 -10.11
C SER A 74 -7.46 7.70 -10.95
N TRP A 75 -7.05 7.73 -12.20
CA TRP A 75 -7.45 8.75 -13.19
C TRP A 75 -8.96 8.93 -13.33
N LYS A 76 -9.75 7.90 -13.04
CA LYS A 76 -11.22 7.94 -13.12
C LYS A 76 -11.88 8.44 -11.84
N ASP A 77 -11.16 8.52 -10.74
CA ASP A 77 -11.72 8.80 -9.43
C ASP A 77 -11.72 10.31 -9.14
N PRO A 78 -12.71 10.84 -8.41
CA PRO A 78 -12.70 12.22 -7.96
C PRO A 78 -11.57 12.47 -6.96
N GLU A 79 -11.17 13.72 -6.81
CA GLU A 79 -10.07 14.16 -5.95
C GLU A 79 -10.16 13.65 -4.50
N SER A 80 -11.37 13.53 -3.98
CA SER A 80 -11.61 13.00 -2.63
C SER A 80 -11.08 11.59 -2.42
N PHE A 81 -10.97 10.79 -3.48
CA PHE A 81 -10.51 9.39 -3.44
C PHE A 81 -8.99 9.24 -3.53
N ILE A 82 -8.29 10.32 -3.89
CA ILE A 82 -6.83 10.36 -3.99
C ILE A 82 -6.17 10.52 -2.61
N ARG A 83 -6.94 10.86 -1.58
CA ARG A 83 -6.43 11.08 -0.22
C ARG A 83 -5.82 9.80 0.36
N SER A 84 -4.72 9.95 1.09
CA SER A 84 -4.01 8.83 1.73
C SER A 84 -4.86 8.02 2.72
N ALA A 85 -5.86 8.65 3.34
CA ALA A 85 -6.80 7.97 4.23
C ALA A 85 -7.86 7.14 3.50
N TRP A 86 -8.11 7.43 2.21
CA TRP A 86 -9.15 6.75 1.46
C TRP A 86 -8.79 5.30 1.19
N ARG A 87 -9.75 4.40 1.41
CA ARG A 87 -9.65 2.98 1.09
C ARG A 87 -10.78 2.60 0.15
N SER A 88 -10.42 1.98 -0.94
CA SER A 88 -11.34 1.37 -1.88
C SER A 88 -11.07 -0.14 -1.90
N TRP A 89 -11.84 -0.88 -2.65
CA TRP A 89 -11.64 -2.31 -2.81
C TRP A 89 -12.01 -2.79 -4.21
N GLU A 90 -11.44 -3.92 -4.58
CA GLU A 90 -11.84 -4.68 -5.76
C GLU A 90 -11.65 -6.17 -5.47
N TYR A 91 -12.30 -7.01 -6.24
CA TYR A 91 -12.11 -8.46 -6.13
C TYR A 91 -10.74 -8.86 -6.69
N GLN A 92 -9.99 -9.67 -5.95
CA GLN A 92 -8.60 -10.06 -6.30
C GLN A 92 -8.46 -10.76 -7.66
N ASN A 93 -9.54 -11.32 -8.17
CA ASN A 93 -9.60 -12.03 -9.46
C ASN A 93 -10.20 -11.19 -10.60
N GLN A 94 -10.43 -9.90 -10.38
CA GLN A 94 -10.98 -8.98 -11.37
C GLN A 94 -9.90 -7.99 -11.83
N PRO A 95 -9.35 -8.13 -13.04
CA PRO A 95 -8.44 -7.14 -13.59
C PRO A 95 -9.19 -5.85 -13.91
N ARG A 96 -8.54 -4.71 -13.67
CA ARG A 96 -9.09 -3.38 -13.96
C ARG A 96 -8.01 -2.51 -14.61
N SER A 97 -8.38 -1.77 -15.65
CA SER A 97 -7.45 -0.87 -16.36
C SER A 97 -6.97 0.33 -15.53
N TYR A 98 -7.64 0.59 -14.43
CA TYR A 98 -7.34 1.70 -13.50
C TYR A 98 -6.69 1.25 -12.19
N ILE A 99 -6.32 -0.03 -12.07
CA ILE A 99 -5.63 -0.57 -10.91
C ILE A 99 -4.33 -1.23 -11.36
N GLY A 100 -3.23 -0.78 -10.77
CA GLY A 100 -1.90 -1.34 -10.94
C GLY A 100 -1.37 -1.95 -9.64
N PHE A 101 -0.06 -2.10 -9.55
CA PHE A 101 0.61 -2.56 -8.33
C PHE A 101 1.98 -1.93 -8.19
N ARG A 102 2.47 -1.92 -6.96
CA ARG A 102 3.81 -1.48 -6.61
C ARG A 102 4.49 -2.54 -5.76
N CYS A 103 5.69 -2.96 -6.16
CA CYS A 103 6.49 -3.88 -5.37
C CYS A 103 7.21 -3.13 -4.25
N VAL A 104 7.21 -3.72 -3.06
CA VAL A 104 7.99 -3.27 -1.91
C VAL A 104 8.81 -4.44 -1.37
N ARG A 105 9.98 -4.13 -0.80
CA ARG A 105 10.79 -5.12 -0.08
C ARG A 105 11.24 -4.53 1.25
N SER A 106 11.31 -5.35 2.28
CA SER A 106 11.95 -4.97 3.54
C SER A 106 13.45 -4.79 3.30
N LEU A 107 14.02 -3.71 3.84
CA LEU A 107 15.46 -3.62 3.98
C LEU A 107 15.88 -4.66 5.02
N ALA A 108 16.79 -5.56 4.65
CA ALA A 108 17.43 -6.43 5.63
C ALA A 108 18.16 -5.53 6.63
N THR A 109 17.65 -5.43 7.85
CA THR A 109 18.41 -4.85 8.93
C THR A 109 19.59 -5.76 9.20
N THR A 110 20.78 -5.34 8.82
CA THR A 110 22.02 -5.97 9.26
C THR A 110 22.20 -5.72 10.75
N SER A 111 21.41 -6.38 11.58
CA SER A 111 21.65 -6.46 13.01
C SER A 111 22.73 -7.51 13.27
N SER A 112 23.96 -7.13 13.05
CA SER A 112 25.11 -7.86 13.61
C SER A 112 26.13 -6.89 14.16
N ALA A 113 25.71 -6.07 15.10
CA ALA A 113 26.64 -5.57 16.11
C ALA A 113 26.74 -6.67 17.18
N LYS A 114 27.71 -7.57 17.04
CA LYS A 114 28.15 -8.44 18.15
C LYS A 114 28.50 -7.54 19.31
N GLN A 115 27.61 -7.41 20.28
CA GLN A 115 27.94 -6.86 21.58
C GLN A 115 29.05 -7.74 22.19
N LYS A 116 30.27 -7.20 22.28
CA LYS A 116 31.31 -7.80 23.09
C LYS A 116 30.82 -7.86 24.53
N PRO A 117 30.93 -9.03 25.22
CA PRO A 117 30.54 -9.09 26.61
C PRO A 117 31.42 -8.15 27.43
N ALA A 118 30.76 -7.33 28.25
CA ALA A 118 31.42 -6.42 29.17
C ALA A 118 32.31 -7.25 30.14
N LYS A 119 33.61 -6.91 30.23
CA LYS A 119 34.52 -7.51 31.20
C LYS A 119 34.10 -7.08 32.59
N THR A 120 33.72 -8.04 33.41
CA THR A 120 33.45 -7.84 34.83
C THR A 120 34.73 -7.37 35.53
N PRO A 121 34.73 -6.28 36.31
CA PRO A 121 35.93 -5.86 37.05
C PRO A 121 36.22 -6.88 38.18
N LYS A 122 37.44 -7.38 38.23
CA LYS A 122 37.92 -8.20 39.35
C LYS A 122 38.03 -7.32 40.60
N ARG A 123 37.22 -7.64 41.61
CA ARG A 123 37.43 -7.12 42.97
C ARG A 123 38.76 -7.64 43.54
N LYS A 124 39.59 -6.70 43.97
CA LYS A 124 40.72 -6.99 44.88
C LYS A 124 40.20 -7.06 46.30
#